data_1333c37556318d1dbd08e0a364c18ca6
#
_entry.id   1333c37556318d1dbd08e0a364c18ca6
#
_cell.length_a   1.000
_cell.length_b   1.000
_cell.length_c   1.000
_cell.angle_alpha   90.00
_cell.angle_beta   90.00
_cell.angle_gamma   90.00
#
_symmetry.space_group_name_H-M   'P 1'
#
loop_
_entity.id
_entity.type
_entity.pdbx_description
1 polymer ?
#
loop_
_entity_poly.entity_id
_entity_poly.type
_entity_poly.pdbx_seq_one_letter_code
_entity_poly.pdbx_strand_id
1 'polypeptide(L)'
;LYLLRRFGEGIFIVFCIITVNFFLIRFMPGDPVRHILGEDEYFSLMSTDPDKIEEVRADYGLDKSYPQQYLVYLNKTLHLDFGNSYRTKNTVISTILFRAKWTLWLAIPTIIISGILGAVSGLYCGRNQGGKADGFFTTEGLIVSTIPTNCLAILFLILFAFKGGWFPISGITKGGCTGIEKIFDIFRHMQLPLIIMILYRTASNHLLMRSTAIQVNEGEYIGTAVSKGMTERRVRLCHMLKNTLCPYVTSLCMQFGNILTGAMMVEIVFSWKGMGTLIYDSVTAKDFPMLQGCFLFIGICVVLFNFLADMICT
;
A
#
# COMPACT_ATOMS: atom_id res chain seq x y z
N LEU A 1 -10.23 27.10 -8.75
CA LEU A 1 -11.25 26.86 -7.70
C LEU A 1 -11.38 25.37 -7.37
N TYR A 2 -11.39 24.46 -8.37
CA TYR A 2 -11.50 23.01 -8.19
C TYR A 2 -10.34 22.44 -7.35
N LEU A 3 -9.09 22.74 -7.70
CA LEU A 3 -7.90 22.25 -6.98
C LEU A 3 -7.83 22.76 -5.53
N LEU A 4 -8.24 24.00 -5.28
CA LEU A 4 -8.31 24.55 -3.92
C LEU A 4 -9.34 23.80 -3.06
N ARG A 5 -10.49 23.48 -3.64
CA ARG A 5 -11.51 22.67 -2.96
C ARG A 5 -10.97 21.26 -2.64
N ARG A 6 -10.32 20.59 -3.61
CA ARG A 6 -9.72 19.27 -3.43
C ARG A 6 -8.61 19.26 -2.37
N PHE A 7 -7.81 20.32 -2.34
CA PHE A 7 -6.79 20.50 -1.30
C PHE A 7 -7.43 20.65 0.10
N GLY A 8 -8.50 21.45 0.21
CA GLY A 8 -9.27 21.57 1.46
C GLY A 8 -9.90 20.25 1.91
N GLU A 9 -10.49 19.49 0.98
CA GLU A 9 -11.03 18.15 1.24
C GLU A 9 -9.90 17.20 1.75
N GLY A 10 -8.72 17.27 1.16
CA GLY A 10 -7.54 16.49 1.60
C GLY A 10 -7.11 16.83 3.03
N ILE A 11 -7.02 18.11 3.37
CA ILE A 11 -6.70 18.56 4.75
C ILE A 11 -7.76 18.05 5.74
N PHE A 12 -9.04 18.16 5.38
CA PHE A 12 -10.12 17.68 6.23
C PHE A 12 -10.03 16.16 6.47
N ILE A 13 -9.73 15.38 5.42
CA ILE A 13 -9.54 13.93 5.54
C ILE A 13 -8.37 13.60 6.46
N VAL A 14 -7.23 14.28 6.32
CA VAL A 14 -6.07 14.08 7.21
C VAL A 14 -6.43 14.42 8.65
N PHE A 15 -7.15 15.49 8.89
CA PHE A 15 -7.66 15.85 10.22
C PHE A 15 -8.57 14.76 10.80
N CYS A 16 -9.49 14.22 10.00
CA CYS A 16 -10.33 13.09 10.42
C CYS A 16 -9.51 11.85 10.75
N ILE A 17 -8.48 11.52 9.94
CA ILE A 17 -7.57 10.39 10.20
C ILE A 17 -6.84 10.57 11.53
N ILE A 18 -6.30 11.76 11.79
CA ILE A 18 -5.63 12.09 13.07
C ILE A 18 -6.59 11.88 14.23
N THR A 19 -7.81 12.38 14.12
CA THR A 19 -8.82 12.30 15.18
C THR A 19 -9.23 10.84 15.43
N VAL A 20 -9.57 10.09 14.39
CA VAL A 20 -9.93 8.66 14.51
C VAL A 20 -8.77 7.85 15.09
N ASN A 21 -7.55 8.11 14.65
CA ASN A 21 -6.34 7.43 15.12
C ASN A 21 -6.10 7.66 16.63
N PHE A 22 -6.37 8.87 17.14
CA PHE A 22 -6.33 9.16 18.57
C PHE A 22 -7.32 8.30 19.35
N PHE A 23 -8.59 8.31 18.93
CA PHE A 23 -9.65 7.59 19.64
C PHE A 23 -9.49 6.07 19.54
N LEU A 24 -9.05 5.55 18.40
CA LEU A 24 -8.85 4.13 18.17
C LEU A 24 -7.98 3.50 19.26
N ILE A 25 -6.90 4.15 19.63
CA ILE A 25 -5.99 3.64 20.67
C ILE A 25 -6.57 3.80 22.07
N ARG A 26 -7.29 4.89 22.33
CA ARG A 26 -7.90 5.14 23.64
C ARG A 26 -9.06 4.21 23.96
N PHE A 27 -9.74 3.67 22.93
CA PHE A 27 -10.81 2.70 23.11
C PHE A 27 -10.35 1.24 23.08
N MET A 28 -9.05 1.00 22.84
CA MET A 28 -8.52 -0.37 22.94
C MET A 28 -8.55 -0.85 24.40
N PRO A 29 -8.98 -2.09 24.63
CA PRO A 29 -9.03 -2.66 25.99
C PRO A 29 -7.61 -2.86 26.54
N GLY A 30 -7.41 -2.45 27.79
CA GLY A 30 -6.17 -2.62 28.54
C GLY A 30 -5.61 -1.30 29.07
N ASP A 31 -4.68 -1.39 30.05
CA ASP A 31 -3.96 -0.22 30.55
C ASP A 31 -2.82 0.16 29.59
N PRO A 32 -2.79 1.38 29.05
CA PRO A 32 -1.70 1.84 28.18
C PRO A 32 -0.31 1.69 28.84
N VAL A 33 -0.19 1.89 30.14
CA VAL A 33 1.09 1.78 30.87
C VAL A 33 1.63 0.35 30.82
N ARG A 34 0.75 -0.66 30.88
CA ARG A 34 1.12 -2.08 30.70
C ARG A 34 1.75 -2.37 29.34
N HIS A 35 1.32 -1.65 28.30
CA HIS A 35 1.87 -1.81 26.96
C HIS A 35 3.18 -1.03 26.75
N ILE A 36 3.38 0.06 27.51
CA ILE A 36 4.60 0.87 27.50
C ILE A 36 5.75 0.11 28.16
N LEU A 37 5.50 -0.46 29.31
CA LEU A 37 6.48 -1.19 30.13
C LEU A 37 6.68 -2.64 29.64
N GLY A 38 5.60 -3.26 29.13
CA GLY A 38 5.53 -4.70 28.92
C GLY A 38 4.91 -5.42 30.13
N GLU A 39 4.39 -6.62 29.89
CA GLU A 39 3.63 -7.34 30.92
C GLU A 39 4.47 -7.68 32.16
N ASP A 40 5.68 -8.18 31.94
CA ASP A 40 6.55 -8.65 33.02
C ASP A 40 7.00 -7.48 33.93
N GLU A 41 7.44 -6.37 33.35
CA GLU A 41 7.86 -5.18 34.07
C GLU A 41 6.69 -4.50 34.80
N TYR A 42 5.53 -4.41 34.13
CA TYR A 42 4.31 -3.84 34.73
C TYR A 42 3.88 -4.61 35.98
N PHE A 43 3.80 -5.93 35.93
CA PHE A 43 3.42 -6.75 37.10
C PHE A 43 4.48 -6.75 38.19
N SER A 44 5.76 -6.67 37.83
CA SER A 44 6.85 -6.53 38.77
C SER A 44 6.75 -5.19 39.51
N LEU A 45 6.55 -4.08 38.81
CA LEU A 45 6.38 -2.76 39.41
C LEU A 45 5.09 -2.63 40.21
N MET A 46 4.01 -3.26 39.75
CA MET A 46 2.75 -3.25 40.49
C MET A 46 2.87 -3.88 41.88
N SER A 47 3.77 -4.84 42.06
CA SER A 47 4.02 -5.48 43.34
C SER A 47 5.13 -4.85 44.16
N THR A 48 6.12 -4.19 43.53
CA THR A 48 7.31 -3.67 44.21
C THR A 48 7.30 -2.15 44.41
N ASP A 49 6.81 -1.38 43.42
CA ASP A 49 6.85 0.07 43.40
C ASP A 49 5.72 0.66 42.55
N PRO A 50 4.47 0.66 43.04
CA PRO A 50 3.32 1.17 42.28
C PRO A 50 3.43 2.63 41.87
N ASP A 51 4.20 3.44 42.64
CA ASP A 51 4.37 4.86 42.34
C ASP A 51 5.07 5.11 41.02
N LYS A 52 5.96 4.22 40.58
CA LYS A 52 6.59 4.28 39.27
C LYS A 52 5.59 4.09 38.10
N ILE A 53 4.53 3.35 38.30
CA ILE A 53 3.47 3.19 37.32
C ILE A 53 2.75 4.52 37.09
N GLU A 54 2.49 5.26 38.20
CA GLU A 54 1.87 6.58 38.14
C GLU A 54 2.84 7.63 37.56
N GLU A 55 4.14 7.54 37.84
CA GLU A 55 5.16 8.37 37.22
C GLU A 55 5.19 8.17 35.70
N VAL A 56 5.22 6.93 35.20
CA VAL A 56 5.14 6.62 33.78
C VAL A 56 3.81 7.12 33.17
N ARG A 57 2.70 7.00 33.90
CA ARG A 57 1.39 7.52 33.48
C ARG A 57 1.44 9.03 33.28
N ALA A 58 2.06 9.76 34.22
CA ALA A 58 2.22 11.21 34.13
C ALA A 58 3.17 11.64 32.99
N ASP A 59 4.29 10.95 32.83
CA ASP A 59 5.28 11.22 31.78
C ASP A 59 4.68 11.11 30.35
N TYR A 60 3.80 10.14 30.15
CA TYR A 60 3.08 9.98 28.90
C TYR A 60 1.78 10.80 28.84
N GLY A 61 1.48 11.60 29.88
CA GLY A 61 0.30 12.48 29.97
C GLY A 61 -1.01 11.72 29.97
N LEU A 62 -1.01 10.47 30.41
CA LEU A 62 -2.20 9.62 30.50
C LEU A 62 -3.10 9.95 31.69
N ASP A 63 -2.58 10.76 32.62
CA ASP A 63 -3.26 11.34 33.77
C ASP A 63 -4.18 12.51 33.42
N LYS A 64 -3.98 13.12 32.25
CA LYS A 64 -4.73 14.29 31.80
C LYS A 64 -6.11 13.92 31.27
N SER A 65 -7.03 14.91 31.24
CA SER A 65 -8.34 14.73 30.59
C SER A 65 -8.20 14.44 29.08
N TYR A 66 -9.13 13.66 28.50
CA TYR A 66 -9.10 13.33 27.06
C TYR A 66 -8.92 14.52 26.12
N PRO A 67 -9.61 15.69 26.33
CA PRO A 67 -9.39 16.86 25.49
C PRO A 67 -7.93 17.39 25.58
N GLN A 68 -7.33 17.38 26.76
CA GLN A 68 -5.93 17.82 26.93
C GLN A 68 -4.97 16.85 26.26
N GLN A 69 -5.18 15.53 26.41
CA GLN A 69 -4.40 14.51 25.69
C GLN A 69 -4.52 14.69 24.16
N TYR A 70 -5.73 14.99 23.66
CA TYR A 70 -5.96 15.20 22.22
C TYR A 70 -5.20 16.43 21.71
N LEU A 71 -5.23 17.54 22.41
CA LEU A 71 -4.49 18.75 22.03
C LEU A 71 -2.97 18.53 22.01
N VAL A 72 -2.44 17.84 23.00
CA VAL A 72 -1.01 17.47 23.05
C VAL A 72 -0.66 16.53 21.89
N TYR A 73 -1.49 15.52 21.64
CA TYR A 73 -1.32 14.59 20.50
C TYR A 73 -1.36 15.32 19.17
N LEU A 74 -2.35 16.21 18.96
CA LEU A 74 -2.50 17.00 17.74
C LEU A 74 -1.26 17.86 17.50
N ASN A 75 -0.78 18.56 18.53
CA ASN A 75 0.41 19.38 18.43
C ASN A 75 1.66 18.57 18.07
N LYS A 76 1.91 17.44 18.75
CA LYS A 76 3.02 16.53 18.43
C LYS A 76 2.92 15.98 17.02
N THR A 77 1.73 15.56 16.61
CA THR A 77 1.47 15.01 15.25
C THR A 77 1.77 16.05 14.16
N LEU A 78 1.37 17.31 14.36
CA LEU A 78 1.67 18.41 13.41
C LEU A 78 3.18 18.68 13.29
N HIS A 79 3.97 18.39 14.32
CA HIS A 79 5.43 18.47 14.27
C HIS A 79 6.12 17.15 13.86
N LEU A 80 5.35 16.14 13.42
CA LEU A 80 5.83 14.80 13.07
C LEU A 80 6.55 14.08 14.22
N ASP A 81 6.27 14.46 15.46
CA ASP A 81 6.79 13.81 16.66
C ASP A 81 5.81 12.73 17.13
N PHE A 82 6.06 11.50 16.73
CA PHE A 82 5.30 10.31 17.15
C PHE A 82 5.95 9.60 18.33
N GLY A 83 7.04 10.16 18.88
CA GLY A 83 7.80 9.54 19.95
C GLY A 83 8.59 8.31 19.51
N ASN A 84 8.81 7.41 20.46
CA ASN A 84 9.56 6.18 20.27
C ASN A 84 8.63 4.96 20.30
N SER A 85 8.98 3.95 19.51
CA SER A 85 8.37 2.61 19.56
C SER A 85 8.50 2.02 20.97
N TYR A 86 7.43 1.47 21.49
CA TYR A 86 7.47 0.78 22.80
C TYR A 86 8.36 -0.46 22.74
N ARG A 87 8.35 -1.17 21.61
CA ARG A 87 9.09 -2.40 21.43
C ARG A 87 10.58 -2.19 21.11
N THR A 88 10.88 -1.33 20.14
CA THR A 88 12.25 -1.19 19.62
C THR A 88 13.02 -0.03 20.23
N LYS A 89 12.32 0.86 20.96
CA LYS A 89 12.84 2.12 21.52
C LYS A 89 13.41 3.10 20.47
N ASN A 90 13.31 2.76 19.18
CA ASN A 90 13.70 3.63 18.07
C ASN A 90 12.61 4.67 17.79
N THR A 91 13.00 5.80 17.19
CA THR A 91 12.05 6.81 16.76
C THR A 91 11.09 6.25 15.70
N VAL A 92 9.80 6.53 15.86
CA VAL A 92 8.74 6.02 14.99
C VAL A 92 8.95 6.45 13.55
N ILE A 93 9.23 7.75 13.33
CA ILE A 93 9.37 8.31 11.98
C ILE A 93 10.55 7.69 11.20
N SER A 94 11.70 7.50 11.84
CA SER A 94 12.87 6.89 11.18
C SER A 94 12.60 5.44 10.78
N THR A 95 11.89 4.70 11.64
CA THR A 95 11.50 3.31 11.36
C THR A 95 10.52 3.24 10.20
N ILE A 96 9.50 4.12 10.17
CA ILE A 96 8.52 4.20 9.09
C ILE A 96 9.22 4.51 7.76
N LEU A 97 10.06 5.54 7.69
CA LEU A 97 10.76 5.91 6.46
C LEU A 97 11.67 4.79 5.96
N PHE A 98 12.36 4.10 6.85
CA PHE A 98 13.18 2.95 6.50
C PHE A 98 12.36 1.80 5.91
N ARG A 99 11.21 1.48 6.51
CA ARG A 99 10.31 0.42 6.06
C ARG A 99 9.56 0.79 4.77
N ALA A 100 9.10 2.03 4.66
CA ALA A 100 8.43 2.56 3.47
C ALA A 100 9.30 2.43 2.22
N LYS A 101 10.61 2.67 2.34
CA LYS A 101 11.58 2.44 1.26
C LYS A 101 11.45 1.04 0.67
N TRP A 102 11.38 0.00 1.48
CA TRP A 102 11.31 -1.39 1.01
C TRP A 102 9.97 -1.74 0.37
N THR A 103 8.88 -1.21 0.90
CA THR A 103 7.56 -1.34 0.24
C THR A 103 7.56 -0.63 -1.12
N LEU A 104 8.13 0.59 -1.21
CA LEU A 104 8.20 1.31 -2.47
C LEU A 104 9.03 0.60 -3.54
N TRP A 105 10.07 -0.13 -3.16
CA TRP A 105 10.86 -0.95 -4.09
C TRP A 105 10.02 -2.08 -4.75
N LEU A 106 9.02 -2.61 -4.06
CA LEU A 106 8.05 -3.54 -4.66
C LEU A 106 6.91 -2.81 -5.37
N ALA A 107 6.40 -1.73 -4.76
CA ALA A 107 5.21 -1.03 -5.22
C ALA A 107 5.41 -0.33 -6.57
N ILE A 108 6.50 0.44 -6.72
CA ILE A 108 6.73 1.25 -7.92
C ILE A 108 6.85 0.37 -9.18
N PRO A 109 7.74 -0.66 -9.22
CA PRO A 109 7.83 -1.54 -10.38
C PRO A 109 6.52 -2.29 -10.64
N THR A 110 5.84 -2.73 -9.57
CA THR A 110 4.55 -3.41 -9.70
C THR A 110 3.54 -2.54 -10.44
N ILE A 111 3.32 -1.30 -10.01
CA ILE A 111 2.32 -0.40 -10.63
C ILE A 111 2.69 -0.06 -12.07
N ILE A 112 3.97 0.24 -12.32
CA ILE A 112 4.42 0.60 -13.67
C ILE A 112 4.26 -0.59 -14.62
N ILE A 113 4.78 -1.75 -14.26
CA ILE A 113 4.78 -2.93 -15.14
C ILE A 113 3.35 -3.45 -15.32
N SER A 114 2.59 -3.63 -14.24
CA SER A 114 1.20 -4.09 -14.33
C SER A 114 0.29 -3.07 -15.03
N GLY A 115 0.57 -1.78 -14.84
CA GLY A 115 -0.13 -0.70 -15.52
C GLY A 115 0.08 -0.76 -17.04
N ILE A 116 1.31 -0.94 -17.51
CA ILE A 116 1.62 -1.06 -18.94
C ILE A 116 1.01 -2.35 -19.51
N LEU A 117 1.21 -3.49 -18.86
CA LEU A 117 0.69 -4.77 -19.33
C LEU A 117 -0.84 -4.79 -19.36
N GLY A 118 -1.49 -4.26 -18.33
CA GLY A 118 -2.95 -4.14 -18.26
C GLY A 118 -3.49 -3.18 -19.31
N ALA A 119 -2.83 -2.03 -19.53
CA ALA A 119 -3.24 -1.09 -20.58
C ALA A 119 -3.17 -1.69 -21.97
N VAL A 120 -2.03 -2.31 -22.30
CA VAL A 120 -1.83 -2.90 -23.64
C VAL A 120 -2.81 -4.04 -23.91
N SER A 121 -2.90 -5.00 -22.99
CA SER A 121 -3.81 -6.15 -23.16
C SER A 121 -5.28 -5.74 -23.08
N GLY A 122 -5.67 -4.87 -22.15
CA GLY A 122 -7.05 -4.41 -22.01
C GLY A 122 -7.53 -3.56 -23.19
N LEU A 123 -6.71 -2.62 -23.67
CA LEU A 123 -7.04 -1.81 -24.85
C LEU A 123 -7.19 -2.68 -26.11
N TYR A 124 -6.31 -3.66 -26.28
CA TYR A 124 -6.39 -4.60 -27.41
C TYR A 124 -7.67 -5.44 -27.34
N CYS A 125 -7.97 -6.02 -26.19
CA CYS A 125 -9.15 -6.87 -25.99
C CYS A 125 -10.45 -6.07 -26.04
N GLY A 126 -10.49 -4.86 -25.48
CA GLY A 126 -11.66 -3.98 -25.56
C GLY A 126 -12.02 -3.58 -26.99
N ARG A 127 -11.03 -3.43 -27.90
CA ARG A 127 -11.29 -3.19 -29.32
C ARG A 127 -11.73 -4.46 -30.04
N ASN A 128 -11.19 -5.63 -29.69
CA ASN A 128 -11.45 -6.92 -30.34
C ASN A 128 -12.32 -7.82 -29.45
N GLN A 129 -13.42 -7.27 -28.96
CA GLN A 129 -14.33 -7.95 -28.05
C GLN A 129 -14.84 -9.27 -28.65
N GLY A 130 -14.88 -10.34 -27.85
CA GLY A 130 -15.30 -11.68 -28.27
C GLY A 130 -14.24 -12.46 -29.06
N GLY A 131 -13.07 -11.88 -29.33
CA GLY A 131 -11.95 -12.58 -29.94
C GLY A 131 -11.28 -13.60 -29.02
N LYS A 132 -10.47 -14.52 -29.56
CA LYS A 132 -9.76 -15.55 -28.79
C LYS A 132 -8.84 -14.97 -27.73
N ALA A 133 -8.13 -13.88 -28.03
CA ALA A 133 -7.26 -13.19 -27.07
C ALA A 133 -8.08 -12.54 -25.95
N ASP A 134 -9.22 -11.95 -26.29
CA ASP A 134 -10.13 -11.36 -25.32
C ASP A 134 -10.65 -12.42 -24.33
N GLY A 135 -11.12 -13.56 -24.85
CA GLY A 135 -11.54 -14.69 -24.03
C GLY A 135 -10.42 -15.19 -23.10
N PHE A 136 -9.20 -15.35 -23.63
CA PHE A 136 -8.05 -15.84 -22.84
C PHE A 136 -7.67 -14.89 -21.71
N PHE A 137 -7.35 -13.62 -22.01
CA PHE A 137 -6.90 -12.66 -21.00
C PHE A 137 -8.00 -12.30 -20.00
N THR A 138 -9.27 -12.27 -20.42
CA THR A 138 -10.39 -12.01 -19.50
C THR A 138 -10.58 -13.19 -18.55
N THR A 139 -10.54 -14.43 -19.05
CA THR A 139 -10.67 -15.62 -18.21
C THR A 139 -9.48 -15.76 -17.25
N GLU A 140 -8.25 -15.57 -17.72
CA GLU A 140 -7.05 -15.56 -16.89
C GLU A 140 -7.17 -14.48 -15.79
N GLY A 141 -7.54 -13.26 -16.17
CA GLY A 141 -7.73 -12.15 -15.25
C GLY A 141 -8.77 -12.44 -14.17
N LEU A 142 -9.90 -13.05 -14.53
CA LEU A 142 -10.94 -13.46 -13.59
C LEU A 142 -10.44 -14.56 -12.64
N ILE A 143 -9.75 -15.57 -13.14
CA ILE A 143 -9.19 -16.65 -12.32
C ILE A 143 -8.19 -16.08 -11.31
N VAL A 144 -7.23 -15.27 -11.76
CA VAL A 144 -6.21 -14.68 -10.90
C VAL A 144 -6.83 -13.76 -9.84
N SER A 145 -7.84 -12.96 -10.22
CA SER A 145 -8.50 -12.03 -9.29
C SER A 145 -9.35 -12.71 -8.22
N THR A 146 -9.81 -13.95 -8.46
CA THR A 146 -10.58 -14.74 -7.48
C THR A 146 -9.70 -15.41 -6.43
N ILE A 147 -8.43 -15.64 -6.73
CA ILE A 147 -7.50 -16.27 -5.78
C ILE A 147 -6.98 -15.22 -4.80
N PRO A 148 -7.13 -15.40 -3.47
CA PRO A 148 -6.52 -14.50 -2.51
C PRO A 148 -5.00 -14.37 -2.72
N THR A 149 -4.48 -13.14 -2.65
CA THR A 149 -3.07 -12.86 -2.94
C THR A 149 -2.11 -13.66 -2.06
N ASN A 150 -2.46 -13.90 -0.79
CA ASN A 150 -1.69 -14.74 0.14
C ASN A 150 -1.60 -16.19 -0.31
N CYS A 151 -2.71 -16.78 -0.80
CA CYS A 151 -2.72 -18.14 -1.33
C CYS A 151 -1.84 -18.28 -2.56
N LEU A 152 -1.91 -17.30 -3.47
CA LEU A 152 -1.06 -17.24 -4.64
C LEU A 152 0.42 -17.09 -4.24
N ALA A 153 0.72 -16.24 -3.25
CA ALA A 153 2.06 -16.04 -2.74
C ALA A 153 2.66 -17.32 -2.14
N ILE A 154 1.89 -18.02 -1.32
CA ILE A 154 2.31 -19.30 -0.70
C ILE A 154 2.51 -20.37 -1.78
N LEU A 155 1.60 -20.48 -2.75
CA LEU A 155 1.71 -21.43 -3.85
C LEU A 155 3.02 -21.21 -4.65
N PHE A 156 3.31 -19.97 -5.03
CA PHE A 156 4.52 -19.62 -5.77
C PHE A 156 5.79 -19.87 -4.94
N LEU A 157 5.75 -19.54 -3.65
CA LEU A 157 6.86 -19.80 -2.72
C LEU A 157 7.17 -21.31 -2.67
N ILE A 158 6.14 -22.15 -2.54
CA ILE A 158 6.33 -23.62 -2.49
C ILE A 158 6.87 -24.14 -3.82
N LEU A 159 6.29 -23.72 -4.94
CA LEU A 159 6.64 -24.27 -6.25
C LEU A 159 8.01 -23.79 -6.75
N PHE A 160 8.29 -22.49 -6.66
CA PHE A 160 9.44 -21.87 -7.31
C PHE A 160 10.63 -21.65 -6.38
N ALA A 161 10.38 -21.35 -5.10
CA ALA A 161 11.46 -21.16 -4.14
C ALA A 161 11.81 -22.47 -3.42
N PHE A 162 10.83 -23.15 -2.81
CA PHE A 162 11.11 -24.33 -1.99
C PHE A 162 11.40 -25.57 -2.84
N LYS A 163 10.51 -25.96 -3.76
CA LYS A 163 10.71 -27.15 -4.62
C LYS A 163 11.65 -26.88 -5.78
N GLY A 164 11.50 -25.75 -6.45
CA GLY A 164 12.30 -25.40 -7.64
C GLY A 164 13.70 -24.91 -7.32
N GLY A 165 13.92 -24.30 -6.13
CA GLY A 165 15.21 -23.71 -5.76
C GLY A 165 15.64 -22.51 -6.62
N TRP A 166 14.71 -21.97 -7.44
CA TRP A 166 15.03 -20.91 -8.40
C TRP A 166 15.16 -19.54 -7.74
N PHE A 167 14.39 -19.32 -6.68
CA PHE A 167 14.33 -18.05 -5.96
C PHE A 167 14.65 -18.25 -4.47
N PRO A 168 15.11 -17.20 -3.77
CA PRO A 168 15.23 -17.22 -2.31
C PRO A 168 13.86 -17.40 -1.65
N ILE A 169 13.84 -18.08 -0.50
CA ILE A 169 12.59 -18.38 0.21
C ILE A 169 12.07 -17.15 0.95
N SER A 170 12.95 -16.35 1.59
CA SER A 170 12.53 -15.24 2.45
C SER A 170 13.62 -14.21 2.67
N GLY A 171 13.21 -13.01 3.16
CA GLY A 171 14.11 -11.94 3.51
C GLY A 171 14.38 -10.96 2.37
N ILE A 172 15.18 -9.93 2.65
CA ILE A 172 15.60 -8.93 1.67
C ILE A 172 16.96 -9.25 1.09
N THR A 173 17.81 -9.90 1.88
CA THR A 173 19.18 -10.26 1.53
C THR A 173 19.66 -11.45 2.39
N LYS A 174 20.63 -12.19 1.91
CA LYS A 174 21.23 -13.32 2.64
C LYS A 174 22.07 -12.90 3.85
N GLY A 175 22.37 -11.60 4.01
CA GLY A 175 23.31 -11.13 5.01
C GLY A 175 24.78 -11.33 4.58
N GLY A 176 25.68 -10.48 5.11
CA GLY A 176 27.10 -10.55 4.81
C GLY A 176 27.55 -9.98 3.45
N CYS A 177 26.64 -9.78 2.49
CA CYS A 177 26.95 -9.19 1.19
C CYS A 177 27.16 -7.68 1.31
N THR A 178 28.16 -7.13 0.58
CA THR A 178 28.46 -5.69 0.54
C THR A 178 28.56 -5.19 -0.89
N GLY A 179 28.45 -3.86 -1.09
CA GLY A 179 28.63 -3.24 -2.40
C GLY A 179 27.63 -3.72 -3.46
N ILE A 180 28.13 -3.99 -4.65
CA ILE A 180 27.32 -4.39 -5.83
C ILE A 180 26.66 -5.76 -5.61
N GLU A 181 27.36 -6.69 -4.96
CA GLU A 181 26.82 -8.03 -4.66
C GLU A 181 25.53 -7.96 -3.83
N LYS A 182 25.46 -7.06 -2.86
CA LYS A 182 24.24 -6.82 -2.07
C LYS A 182 23.08 -6.35 -2.93
N ILE A 183 23.34 -5.51 -3.93
CA ILE A 183 22.28 -5.02 -4.84
C ILE A 183 21.70 -6.19 -5.66
N PHE A 184 22.56 -7.03 -6.24
CA PHE A 184 22.11 -8.22 -6.97
C PHE A 184 21.33 -9.19 -6.08
N ASP A 185 21.78 -9.38 -4.84
CA ASP A 185 21.10 -10.26 -3.89
C ASP A 185 19.70 -9.71 -3.51
N ILE A 186 19.56 -8.40 -3.29
CA ILE A 186 18.25 -7.75 -3.09
C ILE A 186 17.35 -7.96 -4.29
N PHE A 187 17.83 -7.73 -5.52
CA PHE A 187 17.04 -7.97 -6.73
C PHE A 187 16.59 -9.44 -6.84
N ARG A 188 17.43 -10.39 -6.48
CA ARG A 188 17.07 -11.80 -6.48
C ARG A 188 15.96 -12.14 -5.49
N HIS A 189 16.00 -11.56 -4.28
CA HIS A 189 14.95 -11.72 -3.27
C HIS A 189 13.65 -11.02 -3.64
N MET A 190 13.72 -9.93 -4.40
CA MET A 190 12.59 -9.15 -4.85
C MET A 190 11.79 -9.82 -5.98
N GLN A 191 12.42 -10.67 -6.81
CA GLN A 191 11.84 -11.21 -8.03
C GLN A 191 10.50 -11.92 -7.80
N LEU A 192 10.44 -12.88 -6.89
CA LEU A 192 9.25 -13.71 -6.68
C LEU A 192 8.09 -12.90 -6.07
N PRO A 193 8.26 -12.08 -5.01
CA PRO A 193 7.26 -11.14 -4.55
C PRO A 193 6.74 -10.21 -5.65
N LEU A 194 7.66 -9.66 -6.45
CA LEU A 194 7.34 -8.73 -7.52
C LEU A 194 6.51 -9.39 -8.62
N ILE A 195 6.87 -10.60 -9.08
CA ILE A 195 6.13 -11.35 -10.09
C ILE A 195 4.68 -11.58 -9.65
N ILE A 196 4.47 -11.98 -8.40
CA ILE A 196 3.13 -12.24 -7.86
C ILE A 196 2.29 -10.95 -7.83
N MET A 197 2.89 -9.86 -7.35
CA MET A 197 2.21 -8.58 -7.29
C MET A 197 1.87 -8.05 -8.69
N ILE A 198 2.80 -8.19 -9.65
CA ILE A 198 2.56 -7.81 -11.06
C ILE A 198 1.44 -8.66 -11.65
N LEU A 199 1.48 -9.98 -11.49
CA LEU A 199 0.46 -10.89 -12.01
C LEU A 199 -0.94 -10.51 -11.51
N TYR A 200 -1.08 -10.36 -10.20
CA TYR A 200 -2.34 -10.00 -9.57
C TYR A 200 -2.87 -8.63 -10.02
N ARG A 201 -1.99 -7.62 -10.06
CA ARG A 201 -2.36 -6.26 -10.47
C ARG A 201 -2.62 -6.16 -11.97
N THR A 202 -1.89 -6.91 -12.81
CA THR A 202 -2.14 -6.94 -14.25
C THR A 202 -3.53 -7.46 -14.57
N ALA A 203 -4.00 -8.49 -13.86
CA ALA A 203 -5.36 -9.00 -14.01
C ALA A 203 -6.42 -7.90 -13.77
N SER A 204 -6.33 -7.18 -12.65
CA SER A 204 -7.25 -6.10 -12.32
C SER A 204 -7.16 -4.92 -13.30
N ASN A 205 -5.94 -4.53 -13.67
CA ASN A 205 -5.69 -3.44 -14.61
C ASN A 205 -6.17 -3.78 -16.03
N HIS A 206 -6.01 -5.03 -16.46
CA HIS A 206 -6.56 -5.52 -17.74
C HIS A 206 -8.09 -5.40 -17.78
N LEU A 207 -8.78 -5.91 -16.77
CA LEU A 207 -10.24 -5.86 -16.69
C LEU A 207 -10.77 -4.43 -16.69
N LEU A 208 -10.14 -3.53 -15.95
CA LEU A 208 -10.50 -2.11 -15.94
C LEU A 208 -10.29 -1.46 -17.31
N MET A 209 -9.10 -1.62 -17.89
CA MET A 209 -8.79 -1.02 -19.19
C MET A 209 -9.68 -1.58 -20.29
N ARG A 210 -9.95 -2.89 -20.27
CA ARG A 210 -10.87 -3.54 -21.20
C ARG A 210 -12.28 -2.98 -21.11
N SER A 211 -12.86 -2.88 -19.92
CA SER A 211 -14.21 -2.35 -19.74
C SER A 211 -14.33 -0.90 -20.21
N THR A 212 -13.35 -0.06 -19.86
CA THR A 212 -13.29 1.33 -20.30
C THR A 212 -13.10 1.43 -21.83
N ALA A 213 -12.25 0.57 -22.42
CA ALA A 213 -12.02 0.55 -23.85
C ALA A 213 -13.27 0.11 -24.63
N ILE A 214 -14.10 -0.81 -24.10
CA ILE A 214 -15.38 -1.19 -24.69
C ILE A 214 -16.32 0.02 -24.72
N GLN A 215 -16.49 0.71 -23.60
CA GLN A 215 -17.34 1.92 -23.53
C GLN A 215 -16.89 3.00 -24.53
N VAL A 216 -15.59 3.24 -24.64
CA VAL A 216 -15.02 4.20 -25.60
C VAL A 216 -15.23 3.73 -27.05
N ASN A 217 -15.15 2.42 -27.31
CA ASN A 217 -15.32 1.85 -28.64
C ASN A 217 -16.75 1.99 -29.19
N GLU A 218 -17.75 2.10 -28.33
CA GLU A 218 -19.15 2.34 -28.68
C GLU A 218 -19.42 3.81 -29.05
N GLY A 219 -18.47 4.70 -28.86
CA GLY A 219 -18.59 6.13 -29.18
C GLY A 219 -18.69 6.39 -30.68
N GLU A 220 -19.61 7.24 -31.13
CA GLU A 220 -19.85 7.61 -32.52
C GLU A 220 -18.59 8.13 -33.25
N TYR A 221 -17.67 8.79 -32.50
CA TYR A 221 -16.42 9.30 -33.05
C TYR A 221 -15.45 8.18 -33.47
N ILE A 222 -15.57 6.99 -32.88
CA ILE A 222 -14.79 5.81 -33.32
C ILE A 222 -15.33 5.31 -34.64
N GLY A 223 -16.66 5.21 -34.80
CA GLY A 223 -17.30 4.89 -36.06
C GLY A 223 -16.91 5.85 -37.20
N THR A 224 -16.89 7.15 -36.90
CA THR A 224 -16.44 8.20 -37.81
C THR A 224 -14.98 8.02 -38.23
N ALA A 225 -14.09 7.68 -37.28
CA ALA A 225 -12.68 7.45 -37.59
C ALA A 225 -12.46 6.24 -38.50
N VAL A 226 -13.21 5.15 -38.26
CA VAL A 226 -13.18 3.95 -39.10
C VAL A 226 -13.71 4.26 -40.48
N SER A 227 -14.85 4.98 -40.63
CA SER A 227 -15.44 5.39 -41.91
C SER A 227 -14.50 6.30 -42.71
N LYS A 228 -13.62 7.06 -42.08
CA LYS A 228 -12.54 7.85 -42.70
C LYS A 228 -11.34 7.00 -43.16
N GLY A 229 -11.40 5.67 -43.04
CA GLY A 229 -10.34 4.75 -43.47
C GLY A 229 -9.12 4.71 -42.56
N MET A 230 -9.24 5.09 -41.28
CA MET A 230 -8.12 5.00 -40.36
C MET A 230 -7.77 3.54 -40.05
N THR A 231 -6.47 3.25 -39.96
CA THR A 231 -5.97 1.92 -39.58
C THR A 231 -6.36 1.58 -38.15
N GLU A 232 -6.59 0.32 -37.84
CA GLU A 232 -6.92 -0.18 -36.50
C GLU A 232 -5.91 0.27 -35.42
N ARG A 233 -4.63 0.30 -35.78
CA ARG A 233 -3.58 0.79 -34.87
C ARG A 233 -3.78 2.28 -34.53
N ARG A 234 -4.14 3.10 -35.52
CA ARG A 234 -4.37 4.53 -35.32
C ARG A 234 -5.64 4.79 -34.51
N VAL A 235 -6.71 4.05 -34.77
CA VAL A 235 -7.95 4.11 -33.95
C VAL A 235 -7.65 3.81 -32.50
N ARG A 236 -6.93 2.71 -32.20
CA ARG A 236 -6.58 2.32 -30.82
C ARG A 236 -5.70 3.36 -30.12
N LEU A 237 -4.61 3.81 -30.76
CA LEU A 237 -3.64 4.68 -30.10
C LEU A 237 -4.06 6.14 -30.03
N CYS A 238 -4.72 6.67 -31.08
CA CYS A 238 -5.05 8.10 -31.15
C CYS A 238 -6.46 8.43 -30.61
N HIS A 239 -7.40 7.51 -30.71
CA HIS A 239 -8.80 7.75 -30.34
C HIS A 239 -9.19 6.99 -29.07
N MET A 240 -8.94 5.69 -29.00
CA MET A 240 -9.33 4.90 -27.83
C MET A 240 -8.42 5.17 -26.63
N LEU A 241 -7.09 5.01 -26.77
CA LEU A 241 -6.14 5.16 -25.66
C LEU A 241 -6.29 6.54 -25.00
N LYS A 242 -6.38 7.61 -25.79
CA LYS A 242 -6.49 8.98 -25.26
C LYS A 242 -7.71 9.15 -24.37
N ASN A 243 -8.85 8.55 -24.73
CA ASN A 243 -10.09 8.68 -23.97
C ASN A 243 -10.20 7.68 -22.80
N THR A 244 -9.43 6.57 -22.84
CA THR A 244 -9.36 5.60 -21.73
C THR A 244 -8.30 5.95 -20.71
N LEU A 245 -7.31 6.82 -21.04
CA LEU A 245 -6.18 7.12 -20.17
C LEU A 245 -6.59 7.79 -18.87
N CYS A 246 -7.51 8.77 -18.89
CA CYS A 246 -7.86 9.51 -17.69
C CYS A 246 -8.41 8.60 -16.58
N PRO A 247 -9.48 7.81 -16.76
CA PRO A 247 -9.98 6.92 -15.72
C PRO A 247 -8.96 5.83 -15.35
N TYR A 248 -8.14 5.40 -16.32
CA TYR A 248 -7.12 4.38 -16.07
C TYR A 248 -5.97 4.90 -15.19
N VAL A 249 -5.41 6.07 -15.52
CA VAL A 249 -4.34 6.71 -14.72
C VAL A 249 -4.83 7.08 -13.33
N THR A 250 -6.07 7.57 -13.20
CA THR A 250 -6.70 7.81 -11.89
C THR A 250 -6.67 6.53 -11.04
N SER A 251 -7.08 5.40 -11.62
CA SER A 251 -7.04 4.11 -10.93
C SER A 251 -5.62 3.70 -10.54
N LEU A 252 -4.62 3.91 -11.42
CA LEU A 252 -3.21 3.61 -11.09
C LEU A 252 -2.70 4.48 -9.94
N CYS A 253 -3.04 5.77 -9.91
CA CYS A 253 -2.67 6.65 -8.80
C CYS A 253 -3.32 6.21 -7.47
N MET A 254 -4.60 5.82 -7.49
CA MET A 254 -5.27 5.26 -6.31
C MET A 254 -4.63 3.95 -5.84
N GLN A 255 -4.07 3.14 -6.75
CA GLN A 255 -3.36 1.92 -6.39
C GLN A 255 -2.10 2.19 -5.57
N PHE A 256 -1.42 3.34 -5.72
CA PHE A 256 -0.28 3.71 -4.87
C PHE A 256 -0.68 3.83 -3.40
N GLY A 257 -1.82 4.43 -3.11
CA GLY A 257 -2.34 4.48 -1.74
C GLY A 257 -2.66 3.09 -1.18
N ASN A 258 -3.31 2.27 -1.99
CA ASN A 258 -3.74 0.93 -1.59
C ASN A 258 -2.59 -0.09 -1.52
N ILE A 259 -1.50 0.09 -2.24
CA ILE A 259 -0.41 -0.89 -2.28
C ILE A 259 0.40 -0.88 -0.98
N LEU A 260 0.43 0.26 -0.27
CA LEU A 260 1.07 0.36 1.05
C LEU A 260 0.38 -0.55 2.10
N THR A 261 -0.92 -0.82 1.91
CA THR A 261 -1.68 -1.78 2.72
C THR A 261 -1.80 -3.14 2.05
N GLY A 262 -1.98 -3.18 0.73
CA GLY A 262 -2.21 -4.41 -0.04
C GLY A 262 -0.97 -5.29 -0.25
N ALA A 263 0.24 -4.74 -0.12
CA ALA A 263 1.48 -5.51 -0.15
C ALA A 263 1.72 -6.33 1.13
N MET A 264 0.99 -6.05 2.22
CA MET A 264 1.21 -6.63 3.55
C MET A 264 1.27 -8.18 3.52
N MET A 265 0.34 -8.83 2.82
CA MET A 265 0.29 -10.30 2.78
C MET A 265 1.49 -10.88 2.04
N VAL A 266 1.91 -10.26 0.94
CA VAL A 266 3.12 -10.68 0.19
C VAL A 266 4.38 -10.42 1.04
N GLU A 267 4.46 -9.27 1.69
CA GLU A 267 5.57 -8.93 2.58
C GLU A 267 5.70 -9.93 3.75
N ILE A 268 4.58 -10.36 4.35
CA ILE A 268 4.58 -11.35 5.44
C ILE A 268 5.07 -12.71 4.92
N VAL A 269 4.49 -13.20 3.81
CA VAL A 269 4.82 -14.52 3.24
C VAL A 269 6.30 -14.61 2.88
N PHE A 270 6.88 -13.57 2.28
CA PHE A 270 8.29 -13.53 1.89
C PHE A 270 9.21 -12.92 2.96
N SER A 271 8.71 -12.60 4.15
CA SER A 271 9.47 -11.92 5.22
C SER A 271 10.17 -10.64 4.72
N TRP A 272 9.51 -9.92 3.81
CA TRP A 272 9.98 -8.65 3.27
C TRP A 272 9.70 -7.54 4.27
N LYS A 273 10.77 -6.93 4.82
CA LYS A 273 10.65 -5.94 5.92
C LYS A 273 10.15 -4.58 5.44
N GLY A 274 8.92 -4.53 4.94
CA GLY A 274 8.24 -3.31 4.49
C GLY A 274 7.27 -2.72 5.53
N MET A 275 6.37 -1.84 5.05
CA MET A 275 5.34 -1.17 5.86
C MET A 275 4.26 -2.13 6.33
N GLY A 276 3.86 -3.09 5.48
CA GLY A 276 2.83 -4.08 5.84
C GLY A 276 3.28 -4.98 6.99
N THR A 277 4.53 -5.47 6.94
CA THR A 277 5.11 -6.24 8.05
C THR A 277 5.29 -5.38 9.29
N LEU A 278 5.64 -4.09 9.15
CA LEU A 278 5.75 -3.17 10.29
C LEU A 278 4.41 -3.01 11.00
N ILE A 279 3.31 -2.82 10.26
CA ILE A 279 1.97 -2.71 10.83
C ILE A 279 1.59 -4.01 11.55
N TYR A 280 1.79 -5.15 10.90
CA TYR A 280 1.50 -6.46 11.49
C TYR A 280 2.25 -6.69 12.80
N ASP A 281 3.57 -6.43 12.79
CA ASP A 281 4.42 -6.54 13.98
C ASP A 281 3.96 -5.60 15.10
N SER A 282 3.56 -4.37 14.74
CA SER A 282 3.13 -3.35 15.71
C SER A 282 1.75 -3.67 16.30
N VAL A 283 0.82 -4.23 15.51
CA VAL A 283 -0.48 -4.71 16.02
C VAL A 283 -0.27 -5.85 17.01
N THR A 284 0.56 -6.83 16.63
CA THR A 284 0.83 -8.01 17.45
C THR A 284 1.52 -7.65 18.77
N ALA A 285 2.45 -6.68 18.71
CA ALA A 285 3.18 -6.19 19.87
C ALA A 285 2.46 -5.10 20.66
N LYS A 286 1.27 -4.65 20.21
CA LYS A 286 0.51 -3.51 20.76
C LYS A 286 1.36 -2.23 20.89
N ASP A 287 2.22 -1.99 19.89
CA ASP A 287 3.08 -0.80 19.80
C ASP A 287 2.28 0.37 19.25
N PHE A 288 1.58 1.07 20.13
CA PHE A 288 0.63 2.11 19.74
C PHE A 288 1.27 3.33 19.06
N PRO A 289 2.41 3.88 19.52
CA PRO A 289 3.05 4.98 18.81
C PRO A 289 3.41 4.60 17.36
N MET A 290 3.93 3.38 17.16
CA MET A 290 4.25 2.88 15.83
C MET A 290 3.01 2.72 14.97
N LEU A 291 1.90 2.19 15.50
CA LEU A 291 0.64 2.06 14.80
C LEU A 291 0.06 3.42 14.39
N GLN A 292 0.06 4.39 15.32
CA GLN A 292 -0.40 5.76 15.02
C GLN A 292 0.40 6.37 13.88
N GLY A 293 1.72 6.27 13.96
CA GLY A 293 2.61 6.77 12.91
C GLY A 293 2.35 6.09 11.56
N CYS A 294 2.22 4.75 11.54
CA CYS A 294 1.96 4.00 10.31
C CYS A 294 0.62 4.38 9.67
N PHE A 295 -0.47 4.43 10.44
CA PHE A 295 -1.79 4.76 9.90
C PHE A 295 -1.85 6.18 9.37
N LEU A 296 -1.22 7.13 10.07
CA LEU A 296 -1.15 8.50 9.60
C LEU A 296 -0.29 8.63 8.34
N PHE A 297 0.88 7.98 8.30
CA PHE A 297 1.75 7.99 7.13
C PHE A 297 1.02 7.44 5.89
N ILE A 298 0.34 6.29 6.03
CA ILE A 298 -0.44 5.71 4.93
C ILE A 298 -1.58 6.64 4.53
N GLY A 299 -2.31 7.19 5.50
CA GLY A 299 -3.40 8.12 5.23
C GLY A 299 -2.96 9.35 4.45
N ILE A 300 -1.83 9.96 4.83
CA ILE A 300 -1.23 11.08 4.10
C ILE A 300 -0.84 10.65 2.67
N CYS A 301 -0.21 9.49 2.51
CA CYS A 301 0.15 8.98 1.19
C CYS A 301 -1.10 8.77 0.31
N VAL A 302 -2.17 8.17 0.84
CA VAL A 302 -3.43 7.97 0.10
C VAL A 302 -4.03 9.31 -0.34
N VAL A 303 -4.10 10.30 0.55
CA VAL A 303 -4.62 11.64 0.23
C VAL A 303 -3.76 12.31 -0.84
N LEU A 304 -2.42 12.22 -0.72
CA LEU A 304 -1.49 12.79 -1.67
C LEU A 304 -1.64 12.17 -3.07
N PHE A 305 -1.69 10.85 -3.17
CA PHE A 305 -1.84 10.17 -4.47
C PHE A 305 -3.22 10.40 -5.09
N ASN A 306 -4.28 10.50 -4.29
CA ASN A 306 -5.61 10.87 -4.78
C ASN A 306 -5.62 12.31 -5.32
N PHE A 307 -4.97 13.25 -4.62
CA PHE A 307 -4.82 14.62 -5.10
C PHE A 307 -4.01 14.70 -6.41
N LEU A 308 -2.93 13.92 -6.53
CA LEU A 308 -2.16 13.81 -7.77
C LEU A 308 -3.01 13.22 -8.92
N ALA A 309 -3.84 12.22 -8.65
CA ALA A 309 -4.77 11.66 -9.62
C ALA A 309 -5.75 12.72 -10.15
N ASP A 310 -6.34 13.51 -9.25
CA ASP A 310 -7.25 14.61 -9.60
C ASP A 310 -6.53 15.69 -10.44
N MET A 311 -5.28 16.01 -10.14
CA MET A 311 -4.48 16.96 -10.93
C MET A 311 -4.19 16.48 -12.36
N ILE A 312 -3.97 15.18 -12.56
CA ILE A 312 -3.68 14.60 -13.88
C ILE A 312 -4.93 14.60 -14.77
N CYS A 313 -6.12 14.49 -14.17
CA CYS A 313 -7.39 14.39 -14.88
C CYS A 313 -8.11 15.73 -15.08
N THR A 314 -7.59 16.82 -14.53
CA THR A 314 -8.10 18.18 -14.73
C THR A 314 -7.43 18.87 -15.90
#